data_26100955925baf801ddfbb24146fadd7
#
_entry.id   26100955925baf801ddfbb24146fadd7
#
_cell.length_a   1.000
_cell.length_b   1.000
_cell.length_c   1.000
_cell.angle_alpha   90.00
_cell.angle_beta   90.00
_cell.angle_gamma   90.00
#
_symmetry.space_group_name_H-M   'P 1'
#
loop_
_entity.id
_entity.type
_entity.pdbx_description
1 polymer ?
#
loop_
_entity_poly.entity_id
_entity_poly.type
_entity_poly.pdbx_seq_one_letter_code
_entity_poly.pdbx_strand_id
1 'polypeptide(L)'
;MNITELRYLVAVRKWGSVSAAAKQLYAAQPNVSKALKNLEEEYGIRIFERSSTGMIPTEQGRHFIRQAERVLDEVDRLDLDARSRQSSCAELRVVLPHATYASYATVDFLQQMADSQQLRVHIRESGSMEALDHVLRRGYHLALLRYAEEDEDYYRRYCDRHGLHREPVMEFEYRLLTNREGPLAKCEVTDITQLNSYMEVLHGDFQLPGGEDSGLRWHTNPNRRIHVYERCSQFSILQNLPNAYMWASPMPRRALEQYHLVLRKCPAQRQRMKDVLVYPDRGTLRPEEQTFVQLLHKQAALTVK
;
A
#
# COMPACT_ATOMS: atom_id res chain seq x y z
N MET A 1 9.02 -30.11 7.52
CA MET A 1 8.98 -28.74 6.95
C MET A 1 10.20 -27.94 7.38
N ASN A 2 10.86 -27.22 6.49
CA ASN A 2 11.97 -26.31 6.78
C ASN A 2 11.84 -24.99 5.96
N ILE A 3 12.63 -23.98 6.31
CA ILE A 3 12.58 -22.64 5.68
C ILE A 3 12.87 -22.70 4.18
N THR A 4 13.79 -23.56 3.75
CA THR A 4 14.13 -23.70 2.32
C THR A 4 12.96 -24.27 1.52
N GLU A 5 12.23 -25.24 2.07
CA GLU A 5 11.02 -25.78 1.43
C GLU A 5 9.92 -24.72 1.30
N LEU A 6 9.74 -23.86 2.30
CA LEU A 6 8.80 -22.74 2.21
C LEU A 6 9.23 -21.71 1.17
N ARG A 7 10.53 -21.39 1.07
CA ARG A 7 11.05 -20.50 0.01
C ARG A 7 10.80 -21.08 -1.39
N TYR A 8 11.00 -22.37 -1.57
CA TYR A 8 10.69 -23.04 -2.83
C TYR A 8 9.20 -22.99 -3.17
N LEU A 9 8.36 -23.24 -2.19
CA LEU A 9 6.91 -23.17 -2.34
C LEU A 9 6.44 -21.79 -2.84
N VAL A 10 6.86 -20.73 -2.16
CA VAL A 10 6.50 -19.35 -2.51
C VAL A 10 7.06 -18.96 -3.88
N ALA A 11 8.28 -19.40 -4.21
CA ALA A 11 8.85 -19.16 -5.53
C ALA A 11 8.06 -19.85 -6.65
N VAL A 12 7.59 -21.09 -6.46
CA VAL A 12 6.77 -21.79 -7.47
C VAL A 12 5.44 -21.05 -7.69
N ARG A 13 4.82 -20.53 -6.63
CA ARG A 13 3.65 -19.68 -6.77
C ARG A 13 3.94 -18.42 -7.61
N LYS A 14 5.06 -17.75 -7.29
CA LYS A 14 5.44 -16.47 -7.92
C LYS A 14 5.77 -16.64 -9.41
N TRP A 15 6.46 -17.73 -9.77
CA TRP A 15 6.99 -17.94 -11.12
C TRP A 15 6.16 -18.92 -11.95
N GLY A 16 5.09 -19.48 -11.38
CA GLY A 16 4.11 -20.33 -12.07
C GLY A 16 4.64 -21.71 -12.48
N SER A 17 5.91 -22.03 -12.27
CA SER A 17 6.46 -23.34 -12.58
C SER A 17 7.67 -23.72 -11.71
N VAL A 18 7.85 -25.04 -11.49
CA VAL A 18 8.99 -25.60 -10.74
C VAL A 18 10.31 -25.25 -11.40
N SER A 19 10.40 -25.33 -12.72
CA SER A 19 11.61 -25.04 -13.48
C SER A 19 11.99 -23.56 -13.42
N ALA A 20 11.02 -22.66 -13.56
CA ALA A 20 11.25 -21.22 -13.45
C ALA A 20 11.67 -20.83 -12.02
N ALA A 21 11.00 -21.36 -11.00
CA ALA A 21 11.37 -21.15 -9.60
C ALA A 21 12.80 -21.64 -9.29
N ALA A 22 13.16 -22.83 -9.75
CA ALA A 22 14.50 -23.41 -9.58
C ALA A 22 15.58 -22.53 -10.20
N LYS A 23 15.35 -22.04 -11.43
CA LYS A 23 16.27 -21.13 -12.13
C LYS A 23 16.49 -19.84 -11.34
N GLN A 24 15.43 -19.24 -10.81
CA GLN A 24 15.48 -17.99 -10.06
C GLN A 24 16.17 -18.13 -8.69
N LEU A 25 16.04 -19.29 -8.08
CA LEU A 25 16.65 -19.58 -6.78
C LEU A 25 18.04 -20.23 -6.90
N TYR A 26 18.58 -20.37 -8.12
CA TYR A 26 19.84 -21.06 -8.39
C TYR A 26 19.87 -22.47 -7.78
N ALA A 27 18.71 -23.15 -7.78
CA ALA A 27 18.52 -24.50 -7.20
C ALA A 27 18.30 -25.53 -8.31
N ALA A 28 18.64 -26.78 -8.00
CA ALA A 28 18.31 -27.89 -8.91
C ALA A 28 16.80 -28.15 -8.90
N GLN A 29 16.17 -28.26 -10.08
CA GLN A 29 14.74 -28.54 -10.22
C GLN A 29 14.25 -29.75 -9.42
N PRO A 30 14.98 -30.88 -9.33
CA PRO A 30 14.57 -32.02 -8.49
C PRO A 30 14.43 -31.67 -7.02
N ASN A 31 15.25 -30.75 -6.49
CA ASN A 31 15.18 -30.31 -5.10
C ASN A 31 13.90 -29.51 -4.83
N VAL A 32 13.54 -28.62 -5.75
CA VAL A 32 12.29 -27.84 -5.65
C VAL A 32 11.08 -28.77 -5.74
N SER A 33 11.09 -29.71 -6.69
CA SER A 33 10.01 -30.70 -6.86
C SER A 33 9.85 -31.59 -5.64
N LYS A 34 10.97 -32.07 -5.07
CA LYS A 34 10.98 -32.89 -3.86
C LYS A 34 10.46 -32.13 -2.64
N ALA A 35 10.84 -30.85 -2.49
CA ALA A 35 10.39 -30.02 -1.40
C ALA A 35 8.85 -29.82 -1.42
N LEU A 36 8.27 -29.56 -2.60
CA LEU A 36 6.81 -29.47 -2.73
C LEU A 36 6.12 -30.79 -2.36
N LYS A 37 6.65 -31.91 -2.85
CA LYS A 37 6.11 -33.22 -2.55
C LYS A 37 6.18 -33.53 -1.05
N ASN A 38 7.30 -33.24 -0.39
CA ASN A 38 7.45 -33.40 1.06
C ASN A 38 6.41 -32.60 1.83
N LEU A 39 6.17 -31.32 1.47
CA LEU A 39 5.16 -30.49 2.11
C LEU A 39 3.75 -31.06 1.90
N GLU A 40 3.39 -31.49 0.69
CA GLU A 40 2.10 -32.09 0.40
C GLU A 40 1.87 -33.39 1.18
N GLU A 41 2.91 -34.24 1.28
CA GLU A 41 2.86 -35.52 2.06
C GLU A 41 2.78 -35.25 3.56
N GLU A 42 3.60 -34.31 4.10
CA GLU A 42 3.63 -34.00 5.53
C GLU A 42 2.29 -33.46 6.05
N TYR A 43 1.63 -32.60 5.25
CA TYR A 43 0.36 -31.96 5.66
C TYR A 43 -0.89 -32.64 5.09
N GLY A 44 -0.72 -33.68 4.25
CA GLY A 44 -1.85 -34.40 3.66
C GLY A 44 -2.71 -33.55 2.74
N ILE A 45 -2.16 -32.50 2.15
CA ILE A 45 -2.88 -31.59 1.25
C ILE A 45 -2.24 -31.53 -0.12
N ARG A 46 -3.02 -31.24 -1.14
CA ARG A 46 -2.52 -30.90 -2.45
C ARG A 46 -2.36 -29.38 -2.53
N ILE A 47 -1.12 -28.90 -2.71
CA ILE A 47 -0.85 -27.45 -2.72
C ILE A 47 -1.00 -26.89 -4.14
N PHE A 48 -0.52 -27.63 -5.15
CA PHE A 48 -0.61 -27.21 -6.55
C PHE A 48 -1.26 -28.28 -7.43
N GLU A 49 -1.91 -27.80 -8.47
CA GLU A 49 -2.38 -28.58 -9.62
C GLU A 49 -1.62 -28.17 -10.86
N ARG A 50 -1.36 -29.16 -11.73
CA ARG A 50 -0.76 -28.92 -13.04
C ARG A 50 -1.85 -28.53 -14.02
N SER A 51 -1.65 -27.43 -14.72
CA SER A 51 -2.51 -26.99 -15.82
C SER A 51 -1.70 -26.74 -17.08
N SER A 52 -2.37 -26.51 -18.20
CA SER A 52 -1.71 -26.10 -19.46
C SER A 52 -0.96 -24.78 -19.34
N THR A 53 -1.30 -23.95 -18.35
CA THR A 53 -0.67 -22.64 -18.08
C THR A 53 0.39 -22.70 -16.96
N GLY A 54 0.64 -23.88 -16.35
CA GLY A 54 1.64 -24.07 -15.31
C GLY A 54 1.10 -24.64 -14.00
N MET A 55 1.74 -24.29 -12.89
CA MET A 55 1.37 -24.72 -11.54
C MET A 55 0.37 -23.74 -10.92
N ILE A 56 -0.86 -24.20 -10.71
CA ILE A 56 -1.93 -23.36 -10.11
C ILE A 56 -2.17 -23.81 -8.66
N PRO A 57 -2.17 -22.90 -7.67
CA PRO A 57 -2.48 -23.27 -6.30
C PRO A 57 -3.95 -23.72 -6.15
N THR A 58 -4.18 -24.83 -5.45
CA THR A 58 -5.51 -25.25 -5.00
C THR A 58 -6.07 -24.27 -3.97
N GLU A 59 -7.32 -24.41 -3.55
CA GLU A 59 -7.89 -23.61 -2.46
C GLU A 59 -7.12 -23.81 -1.14
N GLN A 60 -6.87 -25.06 -0.77
CA GLN A 60 -6.03 -25.39 0.39
C GLN A 60 -4.62 -24.89 0.21
N GLY A 61 -4.05 -25.02 -0.98
CA GLY A 61 -2.74 -24.52 -1.34
C GLY A 61 -2.61 -23.01 -1.19
N ARG A 62 -3.61 -22.24 -1.63
CA ARG A 62 -3.61 -20.77 -1.43
C ARG A 62 -3.58 -20.40 0.05
N HIS A 63 -4.33 -21.13 0.89
CA HIS A 63 -4.29 -20.90 2.33
C HIS A 63 -2.91 -21.23 2.91
N PHE A 64 -2.36 -22.40 2.59
CA PHE A 64 -1.07 -22.86 3.07
C PHE A 64 0.07 -21.92 2.63
N ILE A 65 0.07 -21.48 1.38
CA ILE A 65 1.06 -20.54 0.84
C ILE A 65 1.03 -19.20 1.60
N ARG A 66 -0.15 -18.66 1.90
CA ARG A 66 -0.25 -17.43 2.72
C ARG A 66 0.37 -17.60 4.11
N GLN A 67 0.21 -18.77 4.74
CA GLN A 67 0.84 -19.04 6.04
C GLN A 67 2.36 -19.19 5.88
N ALA A 68 2.82 -19.85 4.82
CA ALA A 68 4.25 -19.98 4.51
C ALA A 68 4.93 -18.62 4.28
N GLU A 69 4.26 -17.72 3.57
CA GLU A 69 4.74 -16.34 3.38
C GLU A 69 4.91 -15.61 4.73
N ARG A 70 3.95 -15.76 5.65
CA ARG A 70 4.04 -15.17 6.99
C ARG A 70 5.22 -15.71 7.81
N VAL A 71 5.48 -17.01 7.71
CA VAL A 71 6.63 -17.62 8.40
C VAL A 71 7.95 -17.08 7.83
N LEU A 72 8.04 -16.96 6.49
CA LEU A 72 9.23 -16.40 5.84
C LEU A 72 9.45 -14.93 6.18
N ASP A 73 8.39 -14.13 6.24
CA ASP A 73 8.45 -12.73 6.67
C ASP A 73 8.98 -12.63 8.11
N GLU A 74 8.58 -13.54 9.02
CA GLU A 74 9.09 -13.56 10.40
C GLU A 74 10.55 -14.00 10.50
N VAL A 75 10.98 -14.94 9.65
CA VAL A 75 12.41 -15.31 9.54
C VAL A 75 13.25 -14.14 9.04
N ASP A 76 12.79 -13.47 7.99
CA ASP A 76 13.47 -12.27 7.47
C ASP A 76 13.52 -11.14 8.52
N ARG A 77 12.49 -11.03 9.36
CA ARG A 77 12.45 -10.12 10.51
C ARG A 77 13.50 -10.46 11.57
N LEU A 78 13.62 -11.74 11.94
CA LEU A 78 14.65 -12.18 12.89
C LEU A 78 16.05 -11.90 12.38
N ASP A 79 16.31 -12.15 11.10
CA ASP A 79 17.61 -11.85 10.46
C ASP A 79 17.92 -10.36 10.48
N LEU A 80 16.89 -9.51 10.29
CA LEU A 80 17.02 -8.06 10.32
C LEU A 80 17.25 -7.53 11.74
N ASP A 81 16.49 -8.00 12.71
CA ASP A 81 16.65 -7.62 14.12
C ASP A 81 18.05 -8.02 14.66
N ALA A 82 18.53 -9.19 14.26
CA ALA A 82 19.87 -9.64 14.61
C ALA A 82 20.98 -8.76 14.00
N ARG A 83 20.79 -8.31 12.75
CA ARG A 83 21.76 -7.45 12.05
C ARG A 83 21.66 -5.98 12.48
N SER A 84 20.47 -5.46 12.78
CA SER A 84 20.27 -4.07 13.21
C SER A 84 20.90 -3.78 14.58
N ARG A 85 20.99 -4.77 15.45
CA ARG A 85 21.68 -4.65 16.75
C ARG A 85 23.20 -4.57 16.64
N GLN A 86 23.77 -4.90 15.47
CA GLN A 86 25.23 -4.90 15.24
C GLN A 86 25.73 -3.78 14.33
N SER A 87 24.85 -3.02 13.68
CA SER A 87 25.24 -1.96 12.76
C SER A 87 24.50 -0.66 13.04
N SER A 88 25.20 0.48 12.96
CA SER A 88 24.65 1.84 12.96
C SER A 88 23.87 2.16 11.66
N CYS A 89 23.11 1.21 11.13
CA CYS A 89 22.36 1.37 9.89
C CYS A 89 21.02 2.07 10.20
N ALA A 90 20.82 3.24 9.62
CA ALA A 90 19.52 3.91 9.64
C ALA A 90 18.49 3.08 8.86
N GLU A 91 17.40 2.68 9.49
CA GLU A 91 16.37 1.86 8.85
C GLU A 91 14.97 2.46 9.06
N LEU A 92 14.25 2.63 7.94
CA LEU A 92 12.84 3.04 7.94
C LEU A 92 11.99 2.00 7.21
N ARG A 93 10.95 1.49 7.88
CA ARG A 93 9.93 0.63 7.29
C ARG A 93 8.56 1.23 7.52
N VAL A 94 7.93 1.70 6.45
CA VAL A 94 6.66 2.40 6.54
C VAL A 94 5.66 1.90 5.49
N VAL A 95 4.40 1.77 5.90
CA VAL A 95 3.27 1.52 5.01
C VAL A 95 2.45 2.81 4.90
N LEU A 96 2.15 3.22 3.68
CA LEU A 96 1.45 4.46 3.39
C LEU A 96 0.20 4.20 2.55
N PRO A 97 -0.87 4.99 2.69
CA PRO A 97 -1.95 5.00 1.74
C PRO A 97 -1.50 5.74 0.46
N HIS A 98 -2.32 5.70 -0.57
CA HIS A 98 -2.11 6.54 -1.76
C HIS A 98 -2.27 8.04 -1.42
N ALA A 99 -1.25 8.60 -0.76
CA ALA A 99 -1.20 9.98 -0.29
C ALA A 99 0.03 10.71 -0.83
N THR A 100 -0.17 11.69 -1.69
CA THR A 100 0.94 12.41 -2.34
C THR A 100 1.82 13.13 -1.32
N TYR A 101 1.25 13.74 -0.27
CA TYR A 101 2.05 14.39 0.76
C TYR A 101 2.96 13.42 1.52
N ALA A 102 2.50 12.17 1.74
CA ALA A 102 3.32 11.15 2.40
C ALA A 102 4.49 10.69 1.52
N SER A 103 4.28 10.61 0.20
CA SER A 103 5.38 10.36 -0.75
C SER A 103 6.41 11.50 -0.72
N TYR A 104 5.97 12.75 -0.62
CA TYR A 104 6.88 13.89 -0.50
C TYR A 104 7.61 13.91 0.86
N ALA A 105 6.95 13.50 1.95
CA ALA A 105 7.63 13.31 3.24
C ALA A 105 8.74 12.25 3.14
N THR A 106 8.51 11.19 2.37
CA THR A 106 9.52 10.17 2.09
C THR A 106 10.72 10.74 1.32
N VAL A 107 10.47 11.56 0.31
CA VAL A 107 11.55 12.22 -0.46
C VAL A 107 12.35 13.16 0.45
N ASP A 108 11.68 13.98 1.25
CA ASP A 108 12.35 14.88 2.20
C ASP A 108 13.18 14.09 3.23
N PHE A 109 12.68 12.94 3.70
CA PHE A 109 13.41 12.04 4.58
C PHE A 109 14.68 11.49 3.91
N LEU A 110 14.56 10.99 2.68
CA LEU A 110 15.71 10.46 1.93
C LEU A 110 16.77 11.54 1.68
N GLN A 111 16.35 12.79 1.43
CA GLN A 111 17.26 13.92 1.29
C GLN A 111 18.02 14.23 2.59
N GLN A 112 17.34 14.16 3.75
CA GLN A 112 17.99 14.35 5.05
C GLN A 112 18.96 13.21 5.41
N MET A 113 18.67 11.99 4.93
CA MET A 113 19.51 10.82 5.18
C MET A 113 20.56 10.56 4.08
N ALA A 114 20.72 11.48 3.11
CA ALA A 114 21.59 11.28 1.95
C ALA A 114 23.06 11.00 2.32
N ASP A 115 23.55 11.60 3.40
CA ASP A 115 24.94 11.44 3.87
C ASP A 115 25.12 10.25 4.84
N SER A 116 24.07 9.46 5.11
CA SER A 116 24.16 8.30 5.98
C SER A 116 25.01 7.21 5.33
N GLN A 117 26.00 6.69 6.05
CA GLN A 117 26.89 5.64 5.55
C GLN A 117 26.12 4.35 5.20
N GLN A 118 25.08 4.03 5.97
CA GLN A 118 24.20 2.88 5.72
C GLN A 118 22.76 3.31 5.93
N LEU A 119 21.94 3.15 4.88
CA LEU A 119 20.51 3.48 4.90
C LEU A 119 19.72 2.35 4.25
N ARG A 120 18.67 1.90 4.93
CA ARG A 120 17.70 0.94 4.39
C ARG A 120 16.30 1.52 4.55
N VAL A 121 15.60 1.69 3.44
CA VAL A 121 14.23 2.22 3.45
C VAL A 121 13.30 1.29 2.71
N HIS A 122 12.23 0.86 3.38
CA HIS A 122 11.18 0.03 2.82
C HIS A 122 9.87 0.82 2.88
N ILE A 123 9.35 1.14 1.73
CA ILE A 123 8.08 1.85 1.58
C ILE A 123 7.12 0.93 0.85
N ARG A 124 5.93 0.77 1.41
CA ARG A 124 4.85 0.04 0.78
C ARG A 124 3.62 0.93 0.70
N GLU A 125 2.92 0.90 -0.41
CA GLU A 125 1.58 1.48 -0.51
C GLU A 125 0.54 0.37 -0.38
N SER A 126 -0.46 0.57 0.50
CA SER A 126 -1.58 -0.37 0.66
C SER A 126 -2.77 0.26 1.37
N GLY A 127 -3.90 -0.44 1.38
CA GLY A 127 -5.08 -0.08 2.16
C GLY A 127 -4.86 -0.29 3.67
N SER A 128 -5.71 0.34 4.50
CA SER A 128 -5.53 0.41 5.95
C SER A 128 -5.50 -0.94 6.66
N MET A 129 -6.30 -1.92 6.24
CA MET A 129 -6.29 -3.26 6.87
C MET A 129 -5.02 -4.05 6.55
N GLU A 130 -4.53 -3.94 5.31
CA GLU A 130 -3.25 -4.55 4.93
C GLU A 130 -2.08 -3.84 5.64
N ALA A 131 -2.14 -2.53 5.78
CA ALA A 131 -1.16 -1.74 6.53
C ALA A 131 -1.06 -2.20 7.99
N LEU A 132 -2.20 -2.47 8.65
CA LEU A 132 -2.23 -3.05 10.00
C LEU A 132 -1.63 -4.46 10.04
N ASP A 133 -1.90 -5.32 9.05
CA ASP A 133 -1.27 -6.64 8.97
C ASP A 133 0.26 -6.54 8.82
N HIS A 134 0.73 -5.57 8.03
CA HIS A 134 2.16 -5.30 7.89
C HIS A 134 2.85 -4.88 9.20
N VAL A 135 2.20 -3.99 9.98
CA VAL A 135 2.75 -3.57 11.28
C VAL A 135 2.73 -4.73 12.29
N LEU A 136 1.63 -5.48 12.34
CA LEU A 136 1.47 -6.53 13.34
C LEU A 136 2.27 -7.80 13.04
N ARG A 137 2.51 -8.11 11.74
CA ARG A 137 3.01 -9.44 11.34
C ARG A 137 4.19 -9.44 10.39
N ARG A 138 4.50 -8.31 9.73
CA ARG A 138 5.50 -8.28 8.65
C ARG A 138 6.68 -7.36 8.91
N GLY A 139 6.88 -6.95 10.17
CA GLY A 139 8.04 -6.19 10.59
C GLY A 139 8.09 -4.74 10.11
N TYR A 140 6.96 -4.19 9.64
CA TYR A 140 6.83 -2.75 9.46
C TYR A 140 6.56 -2.11 10.83
N HIS A 141 7.16 -0.98 11.09
CA HIS A 141 7.01 -0.32 12.39
C HIS A 141 6.05 0.87 12.34
N LEU A 142 5.95 1.53 11.20
CA LEU A 142 5.05 2.66 10.97
C LEU A 142 4.03 2.33 9.88
N ALA A 143 2.77 2.69 10.10
CA ALA A 143 1.77 2.71 9.04
C ALA A 143 0.89 3.94 9.15
N LEU A 144 0.60 4.57 8.02
CA LEU A 144 -0.39 5.62 7.90
C LEU A 144 -1.69 5.01 7.41
N LEU A 145 -2.69 4.96 8.28
CA LEU A 145 -4.03 4.48 7.94
C LEU A 145 -4.85 5.61 7.33
N ARG A 146 -5.67 5.29 6.33
CA ARG A 146 -6.66 6.19 5.76
C ARG A 146 -8.02 5.54 5.80
N TYR A 147 -8.98 6.17 6.47
CA TYR A 147 -10.34 5.66 6.59
C TYR A 147 -11.35 6.80 6.70
N ALA A 148 -12.62 6.48 6.46
CA ALA A 148 -13.72 7.43 6.63
C ALA A 148 -13.96 7.71 8.12
N GLU A 149 -14.35 8.93 8.47
CA GLU A 149 -14.64 9.32 9.86
C GLU A 149 -15.66 8.38 10.53
N GLU A 150 -16.58 7.83 9.75
CA GLU A 150 -17.59 6.86 10.20
C GLU A 150 -16.96 5.54 10.71
N ASP A 151 -15.77 5.18 10.23
CA ASP A 151 -15.05 3.95 10.59
C ASP A 151 -14.06 4.15 11.76
N GLU A 152 -13.97 5.38 12.31
CA GLU A 152 -13.04 5.73 13.41
C GLU A 152 -13.12 4.75 14.58
N ASP A 153 -14.34 4.43 15.04
CA ASP A 153 -14.55 3.51 16.16
C ASP A 153 -14.08 2.09 15.87
N TYR A 154 -14.16 1.64 14.63
CA TYR A 154 -13.66 0.33 14.23
C TYR A 154 -12.13 0.30 14.33
N TYR A 155 -11.45 1.27 13.70
CA TYR A 155 -9.99 1.32 13.69
C TYR A 155 -9.42 1.59 15.09
N ARG A 156 -10.08 2.44 15.89
CA ARG A 156 -9.71 2.70 17.28
C ARG A 156 -9.71 1.40 18.09
N ARG A 157 -10.83 0.68 18.12
CA ARG A 157 -10.97 -0.59 18.85
C ARG A 157 -9.99 -1.66 18.34
N TYR A 158 -9.72 -1.67 17.04
CA TYR A 158 -8.75 -2.60 16.48
C TYR A 158 -7.33 -2.30 16.99
N CYS A 159 -6.89 -1.07 16.94
CA CYS A 159 -5.58 -0.63 17.42
C CYS A 159 -5.42 -0.87 18.92
N ASP A 160 -6.42 -0.49 19.74
CA ASP A 160 -6.40 -0.67 21.18
C ASP A 160 -6.26 -2.16 21.55
N ARG A 161 -6.98 -3.05 20.86
CA ARG A 161 -6.89 -4.52 21.08
C ARG A 161 -5.51 -5.09 20.77
N HIS A 162 -4.80 -4.49 19.83
CA HIS A 162 -3.50 -4.98 19.37
C HIS A 162 -2.31 -4.18 19.94
N GLY A 163 -2.53 -3.26 20.87
CA GLY A 163 -1.49 -2.46 21.51
C GLY A 163 -0.76 -1.56 20.50
N LEU A 164 -1.52 -0.90 19.63
CA LEU A 164 -1.00 0.06 18.68
C LEU A 164 -1.31 1.49 19.13
N HIS A 165 -0.30 2.32 19.21
CA HIS A 165 -0.43 3.77 19.37
C HIS A 165 -1.04 4.39 18.11
N ARG A 166 -1.83 5.44 18.28
CA ARG A 166 -2.49 6.18 17.19
C ARG A 166 -2.19 7.66 17.31
N GLU A 167 -1.73 8.27 16.24
CA GLU A 167 -1.42 9.69 16.16
C GLU A 167 -2.13 10.32 14.95
N PRO A 168 -3.08 11.26 15.15
CA PRO A 168 -3.77 11.93 14.06
C PRO A 168 -2.78 12.75 13.22
N VAL A 169 -2.84 12.61 11.90
CA VAL A 169 -1.99 13.35 10.95
C VAL A 169 -2.79 14.39 10.18
N MET A 170 -3.94 14.00 9.63
CA MET A 170 -4.75 14.91 8.82
C MET A 170 -6.22 14.48 8.77
N GLU A 171 -7.13 15.45 8.81
CA GLU A 171 -8.52 15.28 8.45
C GLU A 171 -8.81 16.08 7.18
N PHE A 172 -9.54 15.48 6.24
CA PHE A 172 -9.81 16.11 4.95
C PHE A 172 -11.08 15.57 4.29
N GLU A 173 -11.55 16.31 3.31
CA GLU A 173 -12.51 15.84 2.31
C GLU A 173 -11.77 15.59 1.00
N TYR A 174 -12.14 14.55 0.27
CA TYR A 174 -11.60 14.33 -1.05
C TYR A 174 -12.00 15.48 -1.99
N ARG A 175 -11.15 15.74 -2.95
CA ARG A 175 -11.33 16.77 -3.96
C ARG A 175 -11.20 16.19 -5.34
N LEU A 176 -11.80 16.85 -6.28
CA LEU A 176 -11.68 16.52 -7.68
C LEU A 176 -10.30 16.99 -8.19
N LEU A 177 -9.44 16.06 -8.59
CA LEU A 177 -8.16 16.33 -9.23
C LEU A 177 -8.33 16.19 -10.74
N THR A 178 -7.96 17.21 -11.48
CA THR A 178 -8.11 17.25 -12.94
C THR A 178 -7.02 18.10 -13.59
N ASN A 179 -6.93 18.04 -14.91
CA ASN A 179 -6.04 18.89 -15.69
C ASN A 179 -6.38 20.38 -15.46
N ARG A 180 -5.36 21.22 -15.25
CA ARG A 180 -5.52 22.65 -14.97
C ARG A 180 -6.22 23.41 -16.11
N GLU A 181 -6.03 22.98 -17.35
CA GLU A 181 -6.61 23.59 -18.55
C GLU A 181 -7.91 22.91 -18.99
N GLY A 182 -8.24 21.79 -18.37
CA GLY A 182 -9.43 21.02 -18.66
C GLY A 182 -10.73 21.71 -18.27
N PRO A 183 -11.86 21.26 -18.80
CA PRO A 183 -13.18 21.88 -18.54
C PRO A 183 -13.57 21.84 -17.05
N LEU A 184 -13.22 20.75 -16.33
CA LEU A 184 -13.52 20.62 -14.90
C LEU A 184 -12.72 21.59 -14.01
N ALA A 185 -11.63 22.15 -14.51
CA ALA A 185 -10.87 23.18 -13.80
C ALA A 185 -11.61 24.53 -13.75
N LYS A 186 -12.51 24.77 -14.70
CA LYS A 186 -13.17 26.05 -14.92
C LYS A 186 -14.65 26.05 -14.51
N CYS A 187 -15.24 24.87 -14.24
CA CYS A 187 -16.63 24.76 -13.82
C CYS A 187 -16.75 24.35 -12.35
N GLU A 188 -17.87 24.66 -11.74
CA GLU A 188 -18.24 24.15 -10.42
C GLU A 188 -19.12 22.91 -10.59
N VAL A 189 -18.71 21.81 -9.96
CA VAL A 189 -19.46 20.55 -9.96
C VAL A 189 -20.39 20.57 -8.75
N THR A 190 -21.64 20.92 -9.00
CA THR A 190 -22.68 20.97 -7.95
C THR A 190 -23.46 19.67 -7.83
N ASP A 191 -23.54 18.90 -8.93
CA ASP A 191 -24.17 17.59 -9.00
C ASP A 191 -23.17 16.57 -9.56
N ILE A 192 -23.06 15.45 -8.88
CA ILE A 192 -22.13 14.36 -9.22
C ILE A 192 -22.41 13.77 -10.61
N THR A 193 -23.65 13.79 -11.06
CA THR A 193 -24.05 13.30 -12.40
C THR A 193 -23.40 14.06 -13.55
N GLN A 194 -22.97 15.30 -13.30
CA GLN A 194 -22.22 16.09 -14.26
C GLN A 194 -20.88 15.43 -14.64
N LEU A 195 -20.34 14.57 -13.75
CA LEU A 195 -19.10 13.82 -14.00
C LEU A 195 -19.29 12.62 -14.92
N ASN A 196 -20.52 12.20 -15.21
CA ASN A 196 -20.80 11.03 -16.07
C ASN A 196 -20.27 11.15 -17.49
N SER A 197 -20.06 12.36 -17.99
CA SER A 197 -19.48 12.63 -19.31
C SER A 197 -17.94 12.57 -19.34
N TYR A 198 -17.30 12.54 -18.18
CA TYR A 198 -15.85 12.54 -18.01
C TYR A 198 -15.32 11.13 -17.75
N MET A 199 -14.00 10.94 -17.83
CA MET A 199 -13.33 9.68 -17.48
C MET A 199 -12.85 9.72 -16.03
N GLU A 200 -13.30 8.78 -15.22
CA GLU A 200 -12.83 8.62 -13.85
C GLU A 200 -11.61 7.72 -13.80
N VAL A 201 -10.52 8.21 -13.18
CA VAL A 201 -9.30 7.44 -12.92
C VAL A 201 -9.36 6.94 -11.49
N LEU A 202 -9.28 5.62 -11.32
CA LEU A 202 -9.39 4.93 -10.03
C LEU A 202 -8.12 4.15 -9.72
N HIS A 203 -7.80 3.99 -8.43
CA HIS A 203 -6.81 3.02 -8.00
C HIS A 203 -7.38 1.61 -8.15
N GLY A 204 -6.65 0.73 -8.86
CA GLY A 204 -7.12 -0.61 -9.19
C GLY A 204 -7.11 -1.61 -8.03
N ASP A 205 -6.31 -1.36 -6.99
CA ASP A 205 -6.11 -2.20 -5.81
C ASP A 205 -6.83 -1.68 -4.56
N PHE A 206 -7.69 -0.69 -4.72
CA PHE A 206 -8.47 -0.13 -3.61
C PHE A 206 -9.63 -1.09 -3.26
N GLN A 207 -9.42 -1.96 -2.27
CA GLN A 207 -10.45 -2.83 -1.71
C GLN A 207 -10.69 -2.49 -0.23
N LEU A 208 -11.94 -2.25 0.14
CA LEU A 208 -12.35 -2.19 1.55
C LEU A 208 -12.77 -3.58 2.08
N PRO A 209 -12.66 -3.80 3.41
CA PRO A 209 -13.24 -4.97 4.04
C PRO A 209 -14.77 -4.99 3.84
N GLY A 210 -15.29 -5.95 3.10
CA GLY A 210 -16.73 -6.09 2.93
C GLY A 210 -17.24 -6.34 1.51
N GLY A 211 -16.39 -6.44 0.52
CA GLY A 211 -16.79 -6.82 -0.84
C GLY A 211 -16.67 -5.72 -1.89
N GLU A 212 -17.05 -6.03 -3.09
CA GLU A 212 -16.99 -5.20 -4.28
C GLU A 212 -17.59 -3.80 -4.04
N ASP A 213 -16.85 -2.75 -4.37
CA ASP A 213 -17.22 -1.32 -4.35
C ASP A 213 -17.40 -0.61 -2.99
N SER A 214 -17.00 -1.20 -1.87
CA SER A 214 -17.20 -0.56 -0.55
C SER A 214 -16.19 0.53 -0.18
N GLY A 215 -15.23 0.87 -1.06
CA GLY A 215 -14.15 1.81 -0.77
C GLY A 215 -14.51 3.28 -0.83
N LEU A 216 -15.38 3.59 -1.71
CA LEU A 216 -15.89 4.94 -1.89
C LEU A 216 -17.42 4.81 -1.87
N ARG A 217 -18.05 5.12 -0.74
CA ARG A 217 -19.51 5.21 -0.63
C ARG A 217 -20.09 6.35 -1.47
N TRP A 218 -19.33 6.83 -2.40
CA TRP A 218 -19.72 7.87 -3.31
C TRP A 218 -19.82 7.34 -4.74
N HIS A 219 -20.52 8.12 -5.48
CA HIS A 219 -20.80 7.84 -6.86
C HIS A 219 -19.51 7.71 -7.67
N THR A 220 -19.25 6.55 -8.21
CA THR A 220 -18.27 6.32 -9.24
C THR A 220 -18.96 6.40 -10.60
N ASN A 221 -18.27 6.96 -11.59
CA ASN A 221 -18.81 7.04 -12.95
C ASN A 221 -19.12 5.62 -13.47
N PRO A 222 -20.39 5.27 -13.74
CA PRO A 222 -20.75 3.89 -14.13
C PRO A 222 -20.25 3.51 -15.55
N ASN A 223 -19.95 4.50 -16.40
CA ASN A 223 -19.77 4.29 -17.82
C ASN A 223 -18.33 4.45 -18.30
N ARG A 224 -17.51 5.26 -17.62
CA ARG A 224 -16.18 5.67 -18.10
C ARG A 224 -15.16 5.61 -16.98
N ARG A 225 -14.55 4.43 -16.76
CA ARG A 225 -13.56 4.18 -15.71
C ARG A 225 -12.25 3.71 -16.26
N ILE A 226 -11.16 4.18 -15.67
CA ILE A 226 -9.80 3.74 -15.95
C ILE A 226 -9.23 3.25 -14.62
N HIS A 227 -9.02 1.95 -14.47
CA HIS A 227 -8.37 1.36 -13.30
C HIS A 227 -6.86 1.37 -13.51
N VAL A 228 -6.14 2.03 -12.59
CA VAL A 228 -4.68 2.17 -12.66
C VAL A 228 -4.08 1.66 -11.36
N TYR A 229 -3.13 0.75 -11.47
CA TYR A 229 -2.45 0.15 -10.33
C TYR A 229 -1.15 0.87 -9.97
N GLU A 230 -0.65 1.74 -10.89
CA GLU A 230 0.60 2.47 -10.76
C GLU A 230 0.36 3.97 -10.60
N ARG A 231 0.86 4.56 -9.52
CA ARG A 231 0.63 5.98 -9.20
C ARG A 231 1.13 6.94 -10.29
N CYS A 232 2.31 6.71 -10.85
CA CYS A 232 2.87 7.58 -11.88
C CYS A 232 1.98 7.67 -13.12
N SER A 233 1.34 6.55 -13.49
CA SER A 233 0.42 6.48 -14.64
C SER A 233 -0.83 7.34 -14.43
N GLN A 234 -1.34 7.45 -13.19
CA GLN A 234 -2.53 8.25 -12.89
C GLN A 234 -2.31 9.75 -13.19
N PHE A 235 -1.20 10.31 -12.72
CA PHE A 235 -0.89 11.72 -12.96
C PHE A 235 -0.60 12.00 -14.43
N SER A 236 0.10 11.09 -15.12
CA SER A 236 0.32 11.19 -16.55
C SER A 236 -0.98 11.15 -17.35
N ILE A 237 -1.93 10.30 -16.97
CA ILE A 237 -3.27 10.25 -17.59
C ILE A 237 -3.99 11.57 -17.40
N LEU A 238 -4.07 12.07 -16.16
CA LEU A 238 -4.76 13.35 -15.87
C LEU A 238 -4.11 14.53 -16.59
N GLN A 239 -2.78 14.54 -16.69
CA GLN A 239 -2.05 15.60 -17.39
C GLN A 239 -2.36 15.63 -18.90
N ASN A 240 -2.53 14.46 -19.53
CA ASN A 240 -2.68 14.34 -20.97
C ASN A 240 -4.13 14.14 -21.44
N LEU A 241 -5.07 13.89 -20.52
CA LEU A 241 -6.49 13.75 -20.81
C LEU A 241 -7.30 14.84 -20.10
N PRO A 242 -7.56 15.99 -20.73
CA PRO A 242 -8.28 17.12 -20.12
C PRO A 242 -9.69 16.77 -19.62
N ASN A 243 -10.30 15.71 -20.17
CA ASN A 243 -11.63 15.21 -19.79
C ASN A 243 -11.57 14.08 -18.74
N ALA A 244 -10.43 13.90 -18.06
CA ALA A 244 -10.28 12.93 -17.00
C ALA A 244 -10.23 13.61 -15.62
N TYR A 245 -10.68 12.89 -14.60
CA TYR A 245 -10.60 13.29 -13.21
C TYR A 245 -10.33 12.10 -12.29
N MET A 246 -9.88 12.38 -11.09
CA MET A 246 -9.85 11.43 -9.98
C MET A 246 -10.19 12.12 -8.67
N TRP A 247 -10.62 11.34 -7.70
CA TRP A 247 -10.75 11.81 -6.32
C TRP A 247 -9.40 11.74 -5.62
N ALA A 248 -8.95 12.85 -5.09
CA ALA A 248 -7.65 12.96 -4.44
C ALA A 248 -7.74 13.59 -3.06
N SER A 249 -6.92 13.11 -2.14
CA SER A 249 -6.64 13.80 -0.88
C SER A 249 -5.91 15.12 -1.15
N PRO A 250 -5.84 16.04 -0.18
CA PRO A 250 -5.03 17.25 -0.29
C PRO A 250 -3.60 16.94 -0.74
N MET A 251 -3.05 17.77 -1.62
CA MET A 251 -1.75 17.57 -2.24
C MET A 251 -0.82 18.77 -2.00
N PRO A 252 0.50 18.58 -1.90
CA PRO A 252 1.46 19.67 -1.92
C PRO A 252 1.34 20.48 -3.22
N ARG A 253 1.45 21.82 -3.10
CA ARG A 253 1.35 22.74 -4.26
C ARG A 253 2.34 22.37 -5.37
N ARG A 254 3.58 22.02 -4.98
CA ARG A 254 4.63 21.60 -5.92
C ARG A 254 4.22 20.40 -6.79
N ALA A 255 3.42 19.45 -6.26
CA ALA A 255 2.92 18.32 -7.03
C ALA A 255 1.89 18.76 -8.08
N LEU A 256 0.97 19.65 -7.69
CA LEU A 256 -0.03 20.20 -8.61
C LEU A 256 0.62 20.98 -9.77
N GLU A 257 1.66 21.76 -9.46
CA GLU A 257 2.41 22.52 -10.45
C GLU A 257 3.20 21.60 -11.40
N GLN A 258 3.91 20.61 -10.85
CA GLN A 258 4.71 19.65 -11.61
C GLN A 258 3.90 18.89 -12.68
N TYR A 259 2.68 18.48 -12.33
CA TYR A 259 1.81 17.70 -13.22
C TYR A 259 0.75 18.53 -13.95
N HIS A 260 0.79 19.87 -13.83
CA HIS A 260 -0.19 20.79 -14.41
C HIS A 260 -1.65 20.44 -14.03
N LEU A 261 -1.84 20.04 -12.77
CA LEU A 261 -3.12 19.64 -12.21
C LEU A 261 -3.69 20.70 -11.27
N VAL A 262 -4.97 20.59 -10.98
CA VAL A 262 -5.68 21.43 -10.01
C VAL A 262 -6.64 20.60 -9.18
N LEU A 263 -6.73 20.92 -7.88
CA LEU A 263 -7.71 20.38 -6.95
C LEU A 263 -8.92 21.30 -6.89
N ARG A 264 -10.11 20.75 -7.10
CA ARG A 264 -11.38 21.47 -7.03
C ARG A 264 -12.25 20.91 -5.93
N LYS A 265 -12.88 21.77 -5.15
CA LYS A 265 -13.95 21.37 -4.23
C LYS A 265 -15.14 20.86 -5.04
N CYS A 266 -15.75 19.79 -4.56
CA CYS A 266 -17.00 19.29 -5.13
C CYS A 266 -18.05 19.23 -4.00
N PRO A 267 -18.97 20.19 -3.93
CA PRO A 267 -20.00 20.25 -2.88
C PRO A 267 -20.90 19.01 -2.80
N ALA A 268 -21.01 18.28 -3.92
CA ALA A 268 -21.76 17.02 -3.98
C ALA A 268 -21.04 15.86 -3.24
N GLN A 269 -19.76 16.05 -2.84
CA GLN A 269 -18.95 15.05 -2.17
C GLN A 269 -18.41 15.60 -0.85
N ARG A 270 -18.91 15.07 0.28
CA ARG A 270 -18.61 15.58 1.62
C ARG A 270 -18.11 14.50 2.59
N GLN A 271 -17.64 13.36 2.08
CA GLN A 271 -17.11 12.34 2.97
C GLN A 271 -15.84 12.84 3.65
N ARG A 272 -15.84 12.86 4.97
CA ARG A 272 -14.66 13.18 5.77
C ARG A 272 -13.79 11.96 5.93
N MET A 273 -12.52 12.15 5.69
CA MET A 273 -11.48 11.13 5.78
C MET A 273 -10.47 11.51 6.84
N LYS A 274 -9.88 10.51 7.46
CA LYS A 274 -8.80 10.67 8.44
C LYS A 274 -7.57 9.90 8.00
N ASP A 275 -6.43 10.55 8.11
CA ASP A 275 -5.12 9.93 8.06
C ASP A 275 -4.56 9.87 9.47
N VAL A 276 -4.30 8.65 9.95
CA VAL A 276 -3.84 8.38 11.32
C VAL A 276 -2.60 7.49 11.25
N LEU A 277 -1.49 7.98 11.80
CA LEU A 277 -0.28 7.19 11.96
C LEU A 277 -0.46 6.18 13.07
N VAL A 278 -0.01 4.94 12.84
CA VAL A 278 -0.02 3.87 13.85
C VAL A 278 1.34 3.19 13.94
N TYR A 279 1.71 2.81 15.16
CA TYR A 279 2.93 2.07 15.48
C TYR A 279 2.75 1.30 16.80
N PRO A 280 3.56 0.25 17.08
CA PRO A 280 3.46 -0.50 18.34
C PRO A 280 3.63 0.41 19.57
N ASP A 281 2.73 0.27 20.55
CA ASP A 281 2.73 1.08 21.78
C ASP A 281 3.93 0.75 22.70
N ARG A 282 4.54 -0.43 22.50
CA ARG A 282 5.72 -0.89 23.24
C ARG A 282 7.00 -0.49 22.53
N GLY A 283 7.46 0.73 22.76
CA GLY A 283 8.76 1.17 22.27
C GLY A 283 8.80 2.64 21.90
N THR A 284 9.96 3.24 22.08
CA THR A 284 10.23 4.60 21.58
C THR A 284 10.53 4.49 20.07
N LEU A 285 9.95 5.36 19.28
CA LEU A 285 10.32 5.50 17.87
C LEU A 285 11.83 5.74 17.75
N ARG A 286 12.47 5.07 16.81
CA ARG A 286 13.89 5.28 16.49
C ARG A 286 14.10 6.70 15.97
N PRO A 287 15.30 7.26 16.06
CA PRO A 287 15.57 8.62 15.57
C PRO A 287 15.13 8.86 14.12
N GLU A 288 15.35 7.89 13.26
CA GLU A 288 14.94 7.93 11.84
C GLU A 288 13.42 7.96 11.68
N GLU A 289 12.72 7.19 12.50
CA GLU A 289 11.25 7.14 12.49
C GLU A 289 10.68 8.46 13.02
N GLN A 290 11.25 9.03 14.08
CA GLN A 290 10.87 10.35 14.59
C GLN A 290 11.07 11.44 13.53
N THR A 291 12.19 11.39 12.82
CA THR A 291 12.48 12.31 11.71
C THR A 291 11.43 12.17 10.61
N PHE A 292 11.11 10.94 10.21
CA PHE A 292 10.08 10.70 9.20
C PHE A 292 8.70 11.22 9.66
N VAL A 293 8.29 10.96 10.90
CA VAL A 293 7.01 11.42 11.45
C VAL A 293 6.92 12.95 11.44
N GLN A 294 7.97 13.64 11.84
CA GLN A 294 8.02 15.11 11.78
C GLN A 294 7.86 15.63 10.34
N LEU A 295 8.52 15.00 9.38
CA LEU A 295 8.40 15.36 7.96
C LEU A 295 7.02 15.05 7.41
N LEU A 296 6.40 13.96 7.84
CA LEU A 296 5.03 13.60 7.48
C LEU A 296 4.04 14.69 7.91
N HIS A 297 4.10 15.13 9.17
CA HIS A 297 3.27 16.22 9.68
C HIS A 297 3.55 17.54 8.95
N LYS A 298 4.81 17.85 8.71
CA LYS A 298 5.21 19.04 7.95
C LYS A 298 4.58 19.03 6.55
N GLN A 299 4.69 17.91 5.82
CA GLN A 299 4.12 17.82 4.48
C GLN A 299 2.58 17.83 4.49
N ALA A 300 1.95 17.23 5.50
CA ALA A 300 0.50 17.31 5.68
C ALA A 300 0.02 18.77 5.87
N ALA A 301 0.76 19.57 6.65
CA ALA A 301 0.47 20.98 6.88
C ALA A 301 0.67 21.86 5.62
N LEU A 302 1.53 21.46 4.68
CA LEU A 302 1.82 22.18 3.43
C LEU A 302 0.86 21.84 2.28
N THR A 303 -0.12 20.98 2.51
CA THR A 303 -1.11 20.62 1.48
C THR A 303 -2.07 21.77 1.19
N VAL A 304 -2.46 21.89 -0.08
CA VAL A 304 -3.53 22.80 -0.51
C VAL A 304 -4.85 22.20 -0.07
N LYS A 305 -5.52 22.91 0.84
CA LYS A 305 -6.86 22.55 1.36
C LYS A 305 -7.95 23.12 0.50
#